data_893948da0870f9b36b290bb70db9833f
#
_entry.id   893948da0870f9b36b290bb70db9833f
#
_cell.length_a   1.000
_cell.length_b   1.000
_cell.length_c   1.000
_cell.angle_alpha   90.00
_cell.angle_beta   90.00
_cell.angle_gamma   90.00
#
_symmetry.space_group_name_H-M   'P 1'
#
loop_
_entity.id
_entity.type
_entity.pdbx_description
1 polymer ?
#
loop_
_entity_poly.entity_id
_entity_poly.type
_entity_poly.pdbx_seq_one_letter_code
_entity_poly.pdbx_strand_id
1 'polypeptide(L)'
;MAAAAVVHAEGVVKRFGPTLALDGVRLTVRPGESHALVGRNGAGKSTLVGVLTGLHRPDAGTVHFDGAPTPAFGDTAAWRSKVACVYQKSMVVPELTVAENLFLNRFQEGERFIRWAKLRARARALLAEYGVDVDPGARAKDLAVEQRQFVEIAKALSFGARLIILDEPTAQLDARGIQRLFDKLRDLQSQGVAFLFISHHLQEVYELCTAVTVLRDARHVLTAPVQGLAKADLVAAMTGEETSVVPDWEPAPHRVREAEPLLRAEGLALEGAYEPLDFAVRPGEVVGLAGAAASGNTALGETLVGMRAPTAGAVRVRGREVRPGSVPDALEAGIGYIPEDRHRQGLVAERSVAENATLTVTDQLGRWGTVLPSRTREFAASVIRSLDIRTRGPDQPVSGLSGGNQQKVVVARALARRPHALVAIRPTAGVDVKSKEALLAVVRRVADEGRAAVIVSDELDDLRVCDRLLVLFHGRLVAEYDTGWTDRELVAAMEGVAEGTVGGERA
;
A
#
# COMPACT_ATOMS: atom_id res chain seq x y z
N MET A 1 6.52 -37.24 -18.45
CA MET A 1 7.55 -36.58 -17.64
C MET A 1 7.02 -35.21 -17.23
N ALA A 2 6.87 -34.92 -15.94
CA ALA A 2 6.47 -33.58 -15.51
C ALA A 2 7.52 -32.58 -15.99
N ALA A 3 7.08 -31.46 -16.62
CA ALA A 3 7.98 -30.41 -17.07
C ALA A 3 8.79 -29.89 -15.86
N ALA A 4 10.12 -29.71 -16.06
CA ALA A 4 10.98 -29.19 -15.01
C ALA A 4 10.46 -27.81 -14.57
N ALA A 5 10.42 -27.55 -13.27
CA ALA A 5 10.00 -26.26 -12.73
C ALA A 5 10.94 -25.12 -13.15
N VAL A 6 10.41 -23.96 -13.48
CA VAL A 6 11.21 -22.74 -13.72
C VAL A 6 11.90 -22.31 -12.43
N VAL A 7 11.18 -22.36 -11.32
CA VAL A 7 11.75 -22.20 -9.99
C VAL A 7 11.19 -23.23 -9.02
N HIS A 8 12.05 -23.79 -8.20
CA HIS A 8 11.71 -24.70 -7.09
C HIS A 8 12.47 -24.26 -5.84
N ALA A 9 11.74 -23.81 -4.86
CA ALA A 9 12.24 -23.44 -3.54
C ALA A 9 11.72 -24.45 -2.51
N GLU A 10 12.61 -25.02 -1.70
CA GLU A 10 12.25 -26.04 -0.71
C GLU A 10 12.90 -25.74 0.65
N GLY A 11 12.07 -25.70 1.70
CA GLY A 11 12.51 -25.54 3.07
C GLY A 11 13.23 -24.21 3.36
N VAL A 12 12.88 -23.15 2.64
CA VAL A 12 13.58 -21.84 2.72
C VAL A 12 13.36 -21.19 4.08
N VAL A 13 14.46 -20.91 4.77
CA VAL A 13 14.46 -20.17 6.05
C VAL A 13 15.24 -18.89 5.89
N LYS A 14 14.73 -17.79 6.45
CA LYS A 14 15.40 -16.49 6.50
C LYS A 14 15.14 -15.77 7.82
N ARG A 15 16.22 -15.28 8.43
CA ARG A 15 16.19 -14.49 9.68
C ARG A 15 16.81 -13.12 9.46
N PHE A 16 16.26 -12.12 10.10
CA PHE A 16 16.82 -10.77 10.21
C PHE A 16 16.94 -10.43 11.70
N GLY A 17 18.14 -10.62 12.27
CA GLY A 17 18.32 -10.52 13.70
C GLY A 17 17.41 -11.52 14.45
N PRO A 18 16.57 -11.06 15.40
CA PRO A 18 15.64 -11.93 16.12
C PRO A 18 14.42 -12.34 15.30
N THR A 19 14.12 -11.65 14.21
CA THR A 19 12.89 -11.86 13.41
C THR A 19 13.06 -13.01 12.44
N LEU A 20 12.21 -14.03 12.53
CA LEU A 20 12.09 -15.12 11.57
C LEU A 20 11.13 -14.68 10.46
N ALA A 21 11.68 -14.36 9.30
CA ALA A 21 10.90 -13.82 8.17
C ALA A 21 10.42 -14.91 7.19
N LEU A 22 11.11 -16.07 7.14
CA LEU A 22 10.69 -17.28 6.44
C LEU A 22 11.04 -18.49 7.30
N ASP A 23 10.11 -19.44 7.46
CA ASP A 23 10.22 -20.63 8.25
C ASP A 23 9.83 -21.88 7.44
N GLY A 24 10.80 -22.46 6.72
CA GLY A 24 10.60 -23.67 5.95
C GLY A 24 9.67 -23.49 4.72
N VAL A 25 9.68 -22.31 4.11
CA VAL A 25 8.82 -21.98 2.98
C VAL A 25 9.17 -22.80 1.74
N ARG A 26 8.13 -23.22 1.00
CA ARG A 26 8.24 -23.92 -0.29
C ARG A 26 7.41 -23.21 -1.36
N LEU A 27 7.95 -23.19 -2.58
CA LEU A 27 7.29 -22.63 -3.76
C LEU A 27 7.78 -23.37 -5.00
N THR A 28 6.86 -23.72 -5.90
CA THR A 28 7.20 -24.28 -7.20
C THR A 28 6.40 -23.55 -8.28
N VAL A 29 7.08 -23.03 -9.30
CA VAL A 29 6.45 -22.39 -10.45
C VAL A 29 6.89 -23.12 -11.71
N ARG A 30 5.93 -23.47 -12.59
CA ARG A 30 6.16 -24.22 -13.83
C ARG A 30 6.28 -23.30 -15.04
N PRO A 31 6.86 -23.76 -16.16
CA PRO A 31 6.85 -22.99 -17.40
C PRO A 31 5.44 -22.63 -17.85
N GLY A 32 5.23 -21.37 -18.25
CA GLY A 32 3.91 -20.88 -18.67
C GLY A 32 2.86 -20.81 -17.55
N GLU A 33 3.27 -20.91 -16.29
CA GLU A 33 2.38 -20.79 -15.13
C GLU A 33 2.29 -19.34 -14.66
N SER A 34 1.09 -18.86 -14.41
CA SER A 34 0.83 -17.67 -13.62
C SER A 34 0.50 -18.09 -12.19
N HIS A 35 1.44 -17.91 -11.28
CA HIS A 35 1.38 -18.37 -9.90
C HIS A 35 1.17 -17.21 -8.94
N ALA A 36 0.08 -17.20 -8.19
CA ALA A 36 -0.14 -16.18 -7.18
C ALA A 36 0.62 -16.48 -5.89
N LEU A 37 1.24 -15.46 -5.29
CA LEU A 37 1.78 -15.50 -3.95
C LEU A 37 0.99 -14.54 -3.06
N VAL A 38 0.15 -15.08 -2.19
CA VAL A 38 -0.76 -14.30 -1.36
C VAL A 38 -0.48 -14.50 0.13
N GLY A 39 -1.02 -13.62 0.96
CA GLY A 39 -0.85 -13.62 2.42
C GLY A 39 -0.91 -12.21 2.97
N ARG A 40 -1.15 -12.07 4.27
CA ARG A 40 -1.20 -10.78 4.97
C ARG A 40 0.12 -10.02 4.87
N ASN A 41 0.10 -8.72 5.19
CA ASN A 41 1.31 -7.94 5.36
C ASN A 41 2.17 -8.57 6.47
N GLY A 42 3.50 -8.64 6.22
CA GLY A 42 4.40 -9.35 7.13
C GLY A 42 4.46 -10.88 6.99
N ALA A 43 3.65 -11.52 6.13
CA ALA A 43 3.66 -12.96 5.94
C ALA A 43 4.96 -13.55 5.32
N GLY A 44 5.90 -12.69 4.90
CA GLY A 44 7.19 -13.13 4.33
C GLY A 44 7.28 -13.04 2.80
N LYS A 45 6.23 -12.56 2.08
CA LYS A 45 6.20 -12.47 0.62
C LYS A 45 7.41 -11.73 0.03
N SER A 46 7.67 -10.50 0.45
CA SER A 46 8.80 -9.69 -0.02
C SER A 46 10.15 -10.28 0.35
N THR A 47 10.25 -10.99 1.48
CA THR A 47 11.46 -11.72 1.86
C THR A 47 11.71 -12.90 0.93
N LEU A 48 10.67 -13.66 0.57
CA LEU A 48 10.78 -14.74 -0.41
C LEU A 48 11.21 -14.20 -1.79
N VAL A 49 10.61 -13.08 -2.25
CA VAL A 49 11.07 -12.39 -3.46
C VAL A 49 12.54 -12.03 -3.39
N GLY A 50 12.99 -11.45 -2.27
CA GLY A 50 14.39 -11.12 -2.06
C GLY A 50 15.33 -12.33 -2.13
N VAL A 51 14.87 -13.50 -1.69
CA VAL A 51 15.62 -14.77 -1.84
C VAL A 51 15.61 -15.22 -3.30
N LEU A 52 14.46 -15.20 -3.97
CA LEU A 52 14.32 -15.63 -5.37
C LEU A 52 15.06 -14.73 -6.35
N THR A 53 15.26 -13.46 -6.02
CA THR A 53 16.00 -12.49 -6.85
C THR A 53 17.50 -12.37 -6.50
N GLY A 54 17.99 -13.14 -5.51
CA GLY A 54 19.37 -13.10 -5.08
C GLY A 54 19.75 -11.88 -4.23
N LEU A 55 18.79 -11.09 -3.76
CA LEU A 55 19.02 -9.98 -2.82
C LEU A 55 19.32 -10.49 -1.40
N HIS A 56 18.74 -11.63 -1.04
CA HIS A 56 18.93 -12.26 0.26
C HIS A 56 19.39 -13.70 0.09
N ARG A 57 20.47 -14.05 0.78
CA ARG A 57 20.90 -15.44 0.90
C ARG A 57 19.99 -16.13 1.94
N PRO A 58 19.38 -17.29 1.63
CA PRO A 58 18.64 -18.06 2.63
C PRO A 58 19.60 -18.58 3.70
N ASP A 59 19.12 -18.72 4.94
CA ASP A 59 19.89 -19.26 6.06
C ASP A 59 19.81 -20.79 6.09
N ALA A 60 18.73 -21.37 5.52
CA ALA A 60 18.56 -22.80 5.26
C ALA A 60 17.60 -23.03 4.08
N GLY A 61 17.53 -24.26 3.59
CA GLY A 61 16.76 -24.65 2.42
C GLY A 61 17.51 -24.42 1.10
N THR A 62 16.85 -24.72 -0.01
CA THR A 62 17.43 -24.64 -1.36
C THR A 62 16.50 -23.95 -2.33
N VAL A 63 17.09 -23.29 -3.33
CA VAL A 63 16.37 -22.73 -4.49
C VAL A 63 17.05 -23.21 -5.76
N HIS A 64 16.28 -23.67 -6.72
CA HIS A 64 16.75 -24.14 -8.03
C HIS A 64 15.99 -23.40 -9.14
N PHE A 65 16.68 -23.05 -10.21
CA PHE A 65 16.10 -22.54 -11.44
C PHE A 65 16.36 -23.52 -12.57
N ASP A 66 15.32 -23.92 -13.30
CA ASP A 66 15.39 -24.94 -14.38
C ASP A 66 16.12 -26.23 -13.93
N GLY A 67 15.93 -26.63 -12.68
CA GLY A 67 16.60 -27.78 -12.06
C GLY A 67 18.06 -27.58 -11.65
N ALA A 68 18.65 -26.43 -11.94
CA ALA A 68 20.02 -26.07 -11.54
C ALA A 68 20.02 -25.24 -10.23
N PRO A 69 21.08 -25.32 -9.41
CA PRO A 69 21.26 -24.45 -8.26
C PRO A 69 21.24 -22.97 -8.64
N THR A 70 20.91 -22.09 -7.68
CA THR A 70 20.97 -20.64 -7.88
C THR A 70 22.36 -20.18 -8.35
N PRO A 71 22.43 -19.12 -9.17
CA PRO A 71 23.70 -18.47 -9.51
C PRO A 71 24.48 -18.05 -8.25
N ALA A 72 25.79 -17.87 -8.40
CA ALA A 72 26.62 -17.37 -7.32
C ALA A 72 26.10 -16.01 -6.81
N PHE A 73 26.12 -15.80 -5.50
CA PHE A 73 25.70 -14.56 -4.90
C PHE A 73 26.59 -13.40 -5.40
N GLY A 74 25.98 -12.36 -5.99
CA GLY A 74 26.70 -11.25 -6.60
C GLY A 74 26.88 -11.34 -8.12
N ASP A 75 26.66 -12.51 -8.74
CA ASP A 75 26.63 -12.63 -10.21
C ASP A 75 25.29 -12.12 -10.77
N THR A 76 25.19 -10.78 -10.83
CA THR A 76 23.96 -10.10 -11.28
C THR A 76 23.55 -10.44 -12.72
N ALA A 77 24.49 -10.81 -13.58
CA ALA A 77 24.20 -11.17 -14.96
C ALA A 77 23.51 -12.54 -15.04
N ALA A 78 24.06 -13.54 -14.33
CA ALA A 78 23.46 -14.86 -14.24
C ALA A 78 22.09 -14.84 -13.56
N TRP A 79 21.92 -14.05 -12.49
CA TRP A 79 20.60 -13.88 -11.85
C TRP A 79 19.57 -13.27 -12.79
N ARG A 80 19.90 -12.19 -13.51
CA ARG A 80 18.99 -11.53 -14.46
C ARG A 80 18.53 -12.43 -15.60
N SER A 81 19.33 -13.43 -15.98
CA SER A 81 18.94 -14.42 -17.00
C SER A 81 17.94 -15.46 -16.47
N LYS A 82 17.73 -15.56 -15.17
CA LYS A 82 16.81 -16.53 -14.54
C LYS A 82 15.51 -15.87 -14.10
N VAL A 83 15.63 -14.73 -13.42
CA VAL A 83 14.50 -14.06 -12.77
C VAL A 83 14.63 -12.54 -12.87
N ALA A 84 13.51 -11.88 -13.06
CA ALA A 84 13.39 -10.44 -12.90
C ALA A 84 12.20 -10.08 -12.04
N CYS A 85 12.27 -8.93 -11.38
CA CYS A 85 11.17 -8.40 -10.56
C CYS A 85 10.75 -7.04 -11.10
N VAL A 86 9.45 -6.89 -11.35
CA VAL A 86 8.78 -5.62 -11.60
C VAL A 86 8.13 -5.23 -10.27
N TYR A 87 8.68 -4.20 -9.65
CA TYR A 87 8.25 -3.74 -8.33
C TYR A 87 7.03 -2.81 -8.43
N GLN A 88 6.26 -2.70 -7.36
CA GLN A 88 5.14 -1.77 -7.22
C GLN A 88 5.54 -0.33 -7.61
N LYS A 89 6.74 0.11 -7.22
CA LYS A 89 7.31 1.38 -7.67
C LYS A 89 8.22 1.13 -8.86
N SER A 90 7.84 1.68 -10.01
CA SER A 90 8.59 1.52 -11.26
C SER A 90 10.08 1.89 -11.10
N MET A 91 10.95 1.02 -11.62
CA MET A 91 12.42 1.15 -11.56
C MET A 91 13.00 1.73 -12.85
N VAL A 92 12.18 2.23 -13.76
CA VAL A 92 12.67 3.00 -14.92
C VAL A 92 13.21 4.35 -14.46
N VAL A 93 14.28 4.80 -15.09
CA VAL A 93 14.83 6.13 -14.84
C VAL A 93 13.98 7.15 -15.62
N PRO A 94 13.25 8.05 -14.94
CA PRO A 94 12.25 8.90 -15.59
C PRO A 94 12.79 9.81 -16.68
N GLU A 95 14.03 10.31 -16.51
CA GLU A 95 14.67 11.27 -17.42
C GLU A 95 15.28 10.60 -18.66
N LEU A 96 15.48 9.29 -18.64
CA LEU A 96 16.00 8.54 -19.76
C LEU A 96 14.87 8.14 -20.74
N THR A 97 15.26 7.97 -22.01
CA THR A 97 14.36 7.42 -23.03
C THR A 97 14.06 5.94 -22.77
N VAL A 98 13.02 5.42 -23.40
CA VAL A 98 12.68 3.98 -23.38
C VAL A 98 13.86 3.13 -23.84
N ALA A 99 14.50 3.51 -24.95
CA ALA A 99 15.66 2.79 -25.46
C ALA A 99 16.82 2.76 -24.45
N GLU A 100 17.08 3.87 -23.78
CA GLU A 100 18.11 3.94 -22.73
C GLU A 100 17.74 3.08 -21.52
N ASN A 101 16.50 3.10 -21.07
CA ASN A 101 16.03 2.26 -19.98
C ASN A 101 16.13 0.76 -20.30
N LEU A 102 15.75 0.34 -21.50
CA LEU A 102 15.83 -1.06 -21.93
C LEU A 102 17.26 -1.59 -21.93
N PHE A 103 18.22 -0.78 -22.36
CA PHE A 103 19.60 -1.19 -22.51
C PHE A 103 20.55 -0.57 -21.47
N LEU A 104 20.02 -0.05 -20.37
CA LEU A 104 20.82 0.48 -19.27
C LEU A 104 21.88 -0.54 -18.84
N ASN A 105 23.14 -0.11 -18.79
CA ASN A 105 24.34 -0.94 -18.57
C ASN A 105 24.72 -1.88 -19.75
N ARG A 106 24.07 -1.76 -20.92
CA ARG A 106 24.37 -2.55 -22.14
C ARG A 106 24.47 -1.70 -23.39
N PHE A 107 24.74 -0.40 -23.27
CA PHE A 107 24.77 0.54 -24.40
C PHE A 107 25.86 0.19 -25.44
N GLN A 108 26.95 -0.41 -24.96
CA GLN A 108 28.18 -0.63 -25.75
C GLN A 108 28.48 -2.11 -25.98
N GLU A 109 27.49 -3.00 -26.02
CA GLU A 109 27.73 -4.43 -26.23
C GLU A 109 28.62 -4.65 -27.49
N GLY A 110 29.93 -4.85 -27.25
CA GLY A 110 30.93 -5.08 -28.28
C GLY A 110 31.36 -3.85 -29.11
N GLU A 111 30.94 -2.63 -28.77
CA GLU A 111 31.25 -1.39 -29.50
C GLU A 111 31.97 -0.37 -28.61
N ARG A 112 32.93 0.39 -29.23
CA ARG A 112 33.71 1.41 -28.53
C ARG A 112 32.90 2.69 -28.24
N PHE A 113 31.84 2.95 -29.02
CA PHE A 113 30.98 4.14 -28.90
C PHE A 113 29.52 3.75 -28.95
N ILE A 114 28.68 4.53 -28.25
CA ILE A 114 27.23 4.35 -28.29
C ILE A 114 26.67 4.86 -29.61
N ARG A 115 26.05 3.97 -30.39
CA ARG A 115 25.36 4.32 -31.63
C ARG A 115 23.85 4.45 -31.36
N TRP A 116 23.40 5.66 -31.00
CA TRP A 116 22.04 5.94 -30.60
C TRP A 116 20.97 5.45 -31.60
N ALA A 117 21.22 5.62 -32.91
CA ALA A 117 20.31 5.13 -33.94
C ALA A 117 20.15 3.60 -33.89
N LYS A 118 21.28 2.86 -33.71
CA LYS A 118 21.26 1.40 -33.57
C LYS A 118 20.58 0.97 -32.26
N LEU A 119 20.82 1.70 -31.18
CA LEU A 119 20.17 1.44 -29.88
C LEU A 119 18.64 1.58 -30.00
N ARG A 120 18.13 2.67 -30.62
CA ARG A 120 16.71 2.86 -30.87
C ARG A 120 16.11 1.79 -31.79
N ALA A 121 16.86 1.37 -32.83
CA ALA A 121 16.39 0.30 -33.70
C ALA A 121 16.26 -1.05 -32.97
N ARG A 122 17.26 -1.39 -32.13
CA ARG A 122 17.20 -2.58 -31.26
C ARG A 122 16.02 -2.49 -30.27
N ALA A 123 15.80 -1.32 -29.67
CA ALA A 123 14.68 -1.10 -28.76
C ALA A 123 13.33 -1.29 -29.46
N ARG A 124 13.19 -0.76 -30.69
CA ARG A 124 11.97 -0.96 -31.48
C ARG A 124 11.73 -2.42 -31.82
N ALA A 125 12.77 -3.15 -32.21
CA ALA A 125 12.68 -4.58 -32.48
C ALA A 125 12.24 -5.37 -31.23
N LEU A 126 12.85 -5.10 -30.08
CA LEU A 126 12.54 -5.73 -28.80
C LEU A 126 11.09 -5.44 -28.36
N LEU A 127 10.66 -4.18 -28.43
CA LEU A 127 9.30 -3.79 -28.09
C LEU A 127 8.27 -4.45 -29.01
N ALA A 128 8.57 -4.53 -30.31
CA ALA A 128 7.71 -5.20 -31.28
C ALA A 128 7.64 -6.72 -31.04
N GLU A 129 8.76 -7.37 -30.69
CA GLU A 129 8.82 -8.79 -30.32
C GLU A 129 7.84 -9.11 -29.19
N TYR A 130 7.79 -8.25 -28.18
CA TYR A 130 6.88 -8.44 -27.04
C TYR A 130 5.54 -7.69 -27.20
N GLY A 131 5.25 -7.11 -28.38
CA GLY A 131 3.98 -6.42 -28.67
C GLY A 131 3.72 -5.22 -27.75
N VAL A 132 4.78 -4.47 -27.42
CA VAL A 132 4.70 -3.25 -26.62
C VAL A 132 4.72 -2.03 -27.54
N ASP A 133 3.59 -1.34 -27.65
CA ASP A 133 3.44 -0.16 -28.51
C ASP A 133 3.86 1.12 -27.74
N VAL A 134 5.17 1.39 -27.77
CA VAL A 134 5.78 2.56 -27.14
C VAL A 134 6.92 3.06 -28.02
N ASP A 135 7.03 4.39 -28.21
CA ASP A 135 8.15 4.98 -28.95
C ASP A 135 9.46 4.80 -28.16
N PRO A 136 10.49 4.15 -28.76
CA PRO A 136 11.80 4.02 -28.12
C PRO A 136 12.49 5.36 -27.78
N GLY A 137 12.09 6.46 -28.44
CA GLY A 137 12.62 7.81 -28.21
C GLY A 137 11.88 8.59 -27.11
N ALA A 138 10.69 8.15 -26.70
CA ALA A 138 9.92 8.80 -25.63
C ALA A 138 10.66 8.71 -24.29
N ARG A 139 10.56 9.75 -23.46
CA ARG A 139 11.09 9.71 -22.08
C ARG A 139 10.17 8.89 -21.19
N ALA A 140 10.76 8.13 -20.27
CA ALA A 140 9.98 7.26 -19.39
C ALA A 140 8.99 8.02 -18.50
N LYS A 141 9.28 9.27 -18.12
CA LYS A 141 8.36 10.12 -17.36
C LYS A 141 7.09 10.49 -18.11
N ASP A 142 7.14 10.53 -19.44
CA ASP A 142 6.02 10.95 -20.30
C ASP A 142 5.09 9.77 -20.63
N LEU A 143 5.48 8.54 -20.24
CA LEU A 143 4.66 7.34 -20.43
C LEU A 143 3.58 7.19 -19.37
N ALA A 144 2.45 6.60 -19.76
CA ALA A 144 1.45 6.10 -18.82
C ALA A 144 2.06 5.02 -17.90
N VAL A 145 1.46 4.81 -16.72
CA VAL A 145 1.97 3.85 -15.72
C VAL A 145 2.10 2.46 -16.32
N GLU A 146 1.08 1.97 -17.00
CA GLU A 146 1.04 0.67 -17.67
C GLU A 146 2.15 0.52 -18.73
N GLN A 147 2.39 1.57 -19.53
CA GLN A 147 3.45 1.55 -20.55
C GLN A 147 4.84 1.42 -19.91
N ARG A 148 5.06 2.06 -18.76
CA ARG A 148 6.32 1.89 -18.00
C ARG A 148 6.49 0.45 -17.53
N GLN A 149 5.41 -0.19 -17.04
CA GLN A 149 5.45 -1.60 -16.63
C GLN A 149 5.75 -2.52 -17.81
N PHE A 150 5.15 -2.29 -18.98
CA PHE A 150 5.47 -3.07 -20.18
C PHE A 150 6.94 -2.90 -20.62
N VAL A 151 7.50 -1.71 -20.49
CA VAL A 151 8.92 -1.47 -20.73
C VAL A 151 9.80 -2.25 -19.74
N GLU A 152 9.42 -2.34 -18.46
CA GLU A 152 10.13 -3.13 -17.45
C GLU A 152 10.05 -4.64 -17.74
N ILE A 153 8.89 -5.14 -18.12
CA ILE A 153 8.69 -6.53 -18.52
C ILE A 153 9.53 -6.85 -19.78
N ALA A 154 9.48 -6.01 -20.81
CA ALA A 154 10.29 -6.18 -22.02
C ALA A 154 11.79 -6.15 -21.71
N LYS A 155 12.22 -5.26 -20.82
CA LYS A 155 13.60 -5.22 -20.32
C LYS A 155 13.97 -6.54 -19.63
N ALA A 156 13.13 -7.06 -18.74
CA ALA A 156 13.33 -8.32 -18.05
C ALA A 156 13.51 -9.49 -19.04
N LEU A 157 12.60 -9.60 -19.99
CA LEU A 157 12.64 -10.63 -21.03
C LEU A 157 13.88 -10.53 -21.91
N SER A 158 14.36 -9.31 -22.19
CA SER A 158 15.59 -9.08 -22.98
C SER A 158 16.88 -9.60 -22.33
N PHE A 159 16.86 -9.94 -21.04
CA PHE A 159 17.96 -10.63 -20.35
C PHE A 159 17.81 -12.17 -20.40
N GLY A 160 16.73 -12.69 -20.96
CA GLY A 160 16.42 -14.13 -21.00
C GLY A 160 15.73 -14.64 -19.74
N ALA A 161 15.21 -13.77 -18.88
CA ALA A 161 14.48 -14.17 -17.69
C ALA A 161 13.26 -15.04 -18.08
N ARG A 162 13.11 -16.19 -17.43
CA ARG A 162 12.00 -17.14 -17.63
C ARG A 162 10.95 -17.03 -16.51
N LEU A 163 11.32 -16.44 -15.38
CA LEU A 163 10.42 -16.10 -14.29
C LEU A 163 10.36 -14.58 -14.14
N ILE A 164 9.18 -14.01 -14.22
CA ILE A 164 8.95 -12.59 -13.91
C ILE A 164 8.11 -12.50 -12.65
N ILE A 165 8.62 -11.84 -11.63
CA ILE A 165 7.92 -11.53 -10.41
C ILE A 165 7.26 -10.17 -10.58
N LEU A 166 5.95 -10.12 -10.37
CA LEU A 166 5.14 -8.91 -10.46
C LEU A 166 4.64 -8.58 -9.05
N ASP A 167 5.16 -7.51 -8.45
CA ASP A 167 4.82 -7.09 -7.09
C ASP A 167 3.78 -5.96 -7.13
N GLU A 168 2.52 -6.29 -6.86
CA GLU A 168 1.34 -5.41 -6.92
C GLU A 168 1.27 -4.56 -8.20
N PRO A 169 1.32 -5.18 -9.39
CA PRO A 169 1.45 -4.44 -10.64
C PRO A 169 0.22 -3.60 -11.02
N THR A 170 -0.91 -3.86 -10.39
CA THR A 170 -2.21 -3.22 -10.68
C THR A 170 -2.51 -2.01 -9.79
N ALA A 171 -1.75 -1.81 -8.71
CA ALA A 171 -2.03 -0.81 -7.67
C ALA A 171 -2.16 0.65 -8.17
N GLN A 172 -1.62 0.97 -9.34
CA GLN A 172 -1.66 2.32 -9.93
C GLN A 172 -2.42 2.38 -11.26
N LEU A 173 -3.12 1.31 -11.64
CA LEU A 173 -3.83 1.20 -12.90
C LEU A 173 -5.34 1.38 -12.70
N ASP A 174 -5.98 1.96 -13.71
CA ASP A 174 -7.44 1.92 -13.82
C ASP A 174 -7.91 0.54 -14.37
N ALA A 175 -9.21 0.29 -14.35
CA ALA A 175 -9.80 -0.98 -14.78
C ALA A 175 -9.41 -1.36 -16.23
N ARG A 176 -9.26 -0.38 -17.13
CA ARG A 176 -8.84 -0.61 -18.52
C ARG A 176 -7.36 -0.96 -18.61
N GLY A 177 -6.54 -0.31 -17.79
CA GLY A 177 -5.10 -0.59 -17.68
C GLY A 177 -4.85 -1.99 -17.13
N ILE A 178 -5.61 -2.42 -16.12
CA ILE A 178 -5.55 -3.78 -15.56
C ILE A 178 -5.86 -4.81 -16.65
N GLN A 179 -6.95 -4.61 -17.41
CA GLN A 179 -7.33 -5.55 -18.45
C GLN A 179 -6.25 -5.67 -19.54
N ARG A 180 -5.70 -4.56 -20.02
CA ARG A 180 -4.59 -4.57 -20.99
C ARG A 180 -3.34 -5.27 -20.44
N LEU A 181 -3.03 -5.06 -19.15
CA LEU A 181 -1.92 -5.77 -18.50
C LEU A 181 -2.19 -7.28 -18.48
N PHE A 182 -3.38 -7.72 -18.07
CA PHE A 182 -3.72 -9.13 -17.99
C PHE A 182 -3.70 -9.81 -19.37
N ASP A 183 -4.24 -9.16 -20.39
CA ASP A 183 -4.20 -9.68 -21.76
C ASP A 183 -2.74 -9.88 -22.21
N LYS A 184 -1.87 -8.92 -21.91
CA LYS A 184 -0.44 -9.00 -22.23
C LYS A 184 0.27 -10.12 -21.47
N LEU A 185 -0.04 -10.28 -20.19
CA LEU A 185 0.53 -11.37 -19.38
C LEU A 185 0.09 -12.74 -19.89
N ARG A 186 -1.18 -12.90 -20.32
CA ARG A 186 -1.69 -14.14 -20.95
C ARG A 186 -0.97 -14.45 -22.27
N ASP A 187 -0.69 -13.43 -23.10
CA ASP A 187 0.09 -13.61 -24.33
C ASP A 187 1.50 -14.14 -24.03
N LEU A 188 2.19 -13.53 -23.09
CA LEU A 188 3.54 -13.95 -22.70
C LEU A 188 3.55 -15.32 -22.02
N GLN A 189 2.51 -15.63 -21.24
CA GLN A 189 2.34 -16.93 -20.63
C GLN A 189 2.17 -18.02 -21.69
N SER A 190 1.43 -17.76 -22.77
CA SER A 190 1.28 -18.69 -23.90
C SER A 190 2.61 -18.97 -24.63
N GLN A 191 3.57 -18.05 -24.53
CA GLN A 191 4.94 -18.19 -25.05
C GLN A 191 5.90 -18.90 -24.06
N GLY A 192 5.39 -19.36 -22.92
CA GLY A 192 6.15 -20.13 -21.93
C GLY A 192 6.81 -19.30 -20.85
N VAL A 193 6.57 -17.98 -20.78
CA VAL A 193 7.02 -17.14 -19.67
C VAL A 193 6.20 -17.48 -18.42
N ALA A 194 6.89 -17.67 -17.29
CA ALA A 194 6.25 -17.92 -16.02
C ALA A 194 6.17 -16.62 -15.20
N PHE A 195 5.07 -16.45 -14.48
CA PHE A 195 4.85 -15.28 -13.61
C PHE A 195 4.65 -15.71 -12.17
N LEU A 196 5.32 -14.99 -11.24
CA LEU A 196 4.96 -14.99 -9.83
C LEU A 196 4.27 -13.67 -9.52
N PHE A 197 2.95 -13.73 -9.36
CA PHE A 197 2.07 -12.58 -9.18
C PHE A 197 1.79 -12.35 -7.70
N ILE A 198 2.25 -11.24 -7.15
CA ILE A 198 2.00 -10.86 -5.78
C ILE A 198 0.89 -9.82 -5.79
N SER A 199 -0.24 -10.17 -5.24
CA SER A 199 -1.39 -9.28 -5.09
C SER A 199 -2.09 -9.57 -3.77
N HIS A 200 -2.71 -8.56 -3.23
CA HIS A 200 -3.66 -8.68 -2.15
C HIS A 200 -5.11 -8.67 -2.67
N HIS A 201 -5.32 -8.45 -3.97
CA HIS A 201 -6.61 -8.48 -4.64
C HIS A 201 -6.94 -9.89 -5.14
N LEU A 202 -7.79 -10.60 -4.41
CA LEU A 202 -8.14 -11.98 -4.78
C LEU A 202 -8.83 -12.09 -6.14
N GLN A 203 -9.61 -11.08 -6.55
CA GLN A 203 -10.25 -11.06 -7.85
C GLN A 203 -9.24 -11.18 -9.00
N GLU A 204 -8.10 -10.47 -8.90
CA GLU A 204 -7.02 -10.55 -9.88
C GLU A 204 -6.36 -11.92 -9.90
N VAL A 205 -6.20 -12.55 -8.73
CA VAL A 205 -5.68 -13.91 -8.61
C VAL A 205 -6.58 -14.89 -9.36
N TYR A 206 -7.90 -14.80 -9.19
CA TYR A 206 -8.86 -15.67 -9.87
C TYR A 206 -8.97 -15.40 -11.37
N GLU A 207 -8.71 -14.18 -11.80
CA GLU A 207 -8.78 -13.80 -13.21
C GLU A 207 -7.54 -14.20 -14.01
N LEU A 208 -6.34 -14.08 -13.39
CA LEU A 208 -5.07 -14.21 -14.10
C LEU A 208 -4.31 -15.51 -13.75
N CYS A 209 -4.38 -15.98 -12.49
CA CYS A 209 -3.47 -17.01 -12.01
C CYS A 209 -4.04 -18.41 -12.17
N THR A 210 -3.14 -19.38 -12.45
CA THR A 210 -3.49 -20.80 -12.57
C THR A 210 -3.27 -21.56 -11.27
N ALA A 211 -2.35 -21.09 -10.43
CA ALA A 211 -2.05 -21.67 -9.13
C ALA A 211 -1.84 -20.55 -8.10
N VAL A 212 -2.00 -20.89 -6.83
CA VAL A 212 -1.80 -19.96 -5.70
C VAL A 212 -1.02 -20.63 -4.58
N THR A 213 -0.09 -19.90 -3.99
CA THR A 213 0.58 -20.25 -2.74
C THR A 213 0.24 -19.20 -1.67
N VAL A 214 -0.19 -19.67 -0.52
CA VAL A 214 -0.51 -18.85 0.65
C VAL A 214 0.64 -18.91 1.65
N LEU A 215 1.15 -17.72 2.02
CA LEU A 215 2.04 -17.56 3.16
C LEU A 215 1.29 -16.92 4.32
N ARG A 216 1.53 -17.41 5.53
CA ARG A 216 1.04 -16.85 6.78
C ARG A 216 2.08 -17.04 7.89
N ASP A 217 2.37 -16.00 8.65
CA ASP A 217 3.29 -16.03 9.79
C ASP A 217 4.65 -16.64 9.44
N ALA A 218 5.23 -16.19 8.33
CA ALA A 218 6.49 -16.67 7.76
C ALA A 218 6.47 -18.11 7.23
N ARG A 219 5.33 -18.81 7.23
CA ARG A 219 5.18 -20.22 6.84
C ARG A 219 4.34 -20.40 5.59
N HIS A 220 4.63 -21.49 4.89
CA HIS A 220 3.77 -21.98 3.82
C HIS A 220 2.53 -22.65 4.42
N VAL A 221 1.33 -22.21 3.98
CA VAL A 221 0.05 -22.78 4.45
C VAL A 221 -0.56 -23.69 3.39
N LEU A 222 -0.66 -23.21 2.16
CA LEU A 222 -1.37 -23.89 1.06
C LEU A 222 -0.66 -23.61 -0.26
N THR A 223 -0.66 -24.60 -1.14
CA THR A 223 -0.47 -24.42 -2.59
C THR A 223 -1.55 -25.22 -3.30
N ALA A 224 -2.34 -24.57 -4.15
CA ALA A 224 -3.44 -25.19 -4.86
C ALA A 224 -3.63 -24.59 -6.28
N PRO A 225 -4.26 -25.32 -7.22
CA PRO A 225 -4.81 -24.72 -8.43
C PRO A 225 -5.88 -23.69 -8.04
N VAL A 226 -5.91 -22.54 -8.75
CA VAL A 226 -6.95 -21.52 -8.54
C VAL A 226 -8.30 -22.02 -9.02
N GLN A 227 -8.32 -22.78 -10.12
CA GLN A 227 -9.53 -23.38 -10.63
C GLN A 227 -10.10 -24.39 -9.62
N GLY A 228 -11.34 -24.15 -9.17
CA GLY A 228 -12.02 -25.00 -8.19
C GLY A 228 -11.73 -24.66 -6.73
N LEU A 229 -10.81 -23.73 -6.43
CA LEU A 229 -10.59 -23.24 -5.08
C LEU A 229 -11.65 -22.18 -4.74
N ALA A 230 -12.44 -22.42 -3.69
CA ALA A 230 -13.42 -21.43 -3.27
C ALA A 230 -12.69 -20.18 -2.66
N LYS A 231 -13.18 -18.98 -2.98
CA LYS A 231 -12.61 -17.74 -2.44
C LYS A 231 -12.59 -17.73 -0.91
N ALA A 232 -13.65 -18.26 -0.28
CA ALA A 232 -13.76 -18.37 1.17
C ALA A 232 -12.63 -19.24 1.78
N ASP A 233 -12.23 -20.33 1.10
CA ASP A 233 -11.16 -21.21 1.57
C ASP A 233 -9.80 -20.54 1.44
N LEU A 234 -9.60 -19.75 0.36
CA LEU A 234 -8.39 -18.97 0.18
C LEU A 234 -8.26 -17.89 1.27
N VAL A 235 -9.34 -17.15 1.57
CA VAL A 235 -9.41 -16.19 2.67
C VAL A 235 -9.11 -16.87 4.00
N ALA A 236 -9.72 -18.02 4.29
CA ALA A 236 -9.45 -18.77 5.52
C ALA A 236 -7.98 -19.20 5.65
N ALA A 237 -7.34 -19.63 4.53
CA ALA A 237 -5.92 -19.97 4.53
C ALA A 237 -5.03 -18.74 4.81
N MET A 238 -5.41 -17.56 4.30
CA MET A 238 -4.67 -16.30 4.50
C MET A 238 -4.79 -15.77 5.93
N THR A 239 -5.98 -15.86 6.54
CA THR A 239 -6.28 -15.26 7.85
C THR A 239 -6.02 -16.23 9.01
N GLY A 240 -6.27 -17.52 8.85
CA GLY A 240 -6.15 -18.54 9.90
C GLY A 240 -7.35 -18.58 10.83
N GLU A 241 -7.31 -19.46 11.82
CA GLU A 241 -8.17 -19.40 12.98
C GLU A 241 -7.70 -18.30 13.91
N GLU A 242 -8.62 -17.53 14.45
CA GLU A 242 -8.35 -16.30 15.21
C GLU A 242 -7.37 -16.52 16.36
N THR A 243 -6.19 -15.92 16.25
CA THR A 243 -5.40 -15.55 17.42
C THR A 243 -5.22 -14.02 17.36
N SER A 244 -6.16 -13.30 17.95
CA SER A 244 -6.01 -11.87 18.17
C SER A 244 -4.91 -11.64 19.21
N VAL A 245 -3.77 -11.13 18.79
CA VAL A 245 -2.66 -10.71 19.66
C VAL A 245 -2.75 -9.20 19.96
N VAL A 246 -3.86 -8.56 19.59
CA VAL A 246 -4.10 -7.15 19.92
C VAL A 246 -4.92 -7.09 21.21
N PRO A 247 -4.57 -6.21 22.17
CA PRO A 247 -5.41 -6.02 23.35
C PRO A 247 -6.84 -5.77 22.93
N ASP A 248 -7.80 -6.48 23.54
CA ASP A 248 -9.22 -6.20 23.36
C ASP A 248 -9.47 -4.76 23.81
N TRP A 249 -9.65 -3.86 22.85
CA TRP A 249 -10.12 -2.53 23.13
C TRP A 249 -11.59 -2.66 23.52
N GLU A 250 -11.92 -2.22 24.71
CA GLU A 250 -13.33 -2.16 25.11
C GLU A 250 -14.06 -1.20 24.15
N PRO A 251 -15.18 -1.64 23.54
CA PRO A 251 -15.98 -0.78 22.67
C PRO A 251 -16.40 0.48 23.40
N ALA A 252 -16.50 1.60 22.67
CA ALA A 252 -17.04 2.82 23.23
C ALA A 252 -18.44 2.56 23.83
N PRO A 253 -18.75 3.09 25.03
CA PRO A 253 -20.03 2.85 25.67
C PRO A 253 -21.20 3.29 24.78
N HIS A 254 -22.32 2.58 24.80
CA HIS A 254 -23.53 2.84 23.99
C HIS A 254 -24.05 4.29 24.03
N ARG A 255 -23.65 5.11 25.00
CA ARG A 255 -23.97 6.55 25.08
C ARG A 255 -23.46 7.39 23.93
N VAL A 256 -22.43 6.91 23.20
CA VAL A 256 -21.86 7.62 22.03
C VAL A 256 -22.87 7.69 20.87
N ARG A 257 -23.81 6.74 20.78
CA ARG A 257 -24.78 6.66 19.68
C ARG A 257 -25.87 7.76 19.71
N GLU A 258 -26.09 8.41 20.85
CA GLU A 258 -27.13 9.46 21.01
C GLU A 258 -26.56 10.88 20.83
N ALA A 259 -25.23 11.06 20.78
CA ALA A 259 -24.60 12.36 20.65
C ALA A 259 -24.67 12.90 19.22
N GLU A 260 -24.79 14.24 19.08
CA GLU A 260 -24.69 14.90 17.78
C GLU A 260 -23.34 14.63 17.13
N PRO A 261 -23.29 14.20 15.84
CA PRO A 261 -22.07 13.92 15.15
C PRO A 261 -21.14 15.13 15.02
N LEU A 262 -19.84 14.91 15.19
CA LEU A 262 -18.82 15.91 14.96
C LEU A 262 -18.44 16.02 13.47
N LEU A 263 -18.47 14.89 12.74
CA LEU A 263 -18.20 14.84 11.30
C LEU A 263 -19.37 14.12 10.60
N ARG A 264 -19.85 14.69 9.50
CA ARG A 264 -20.87 14.08 8.62
C ARG A 264 -20.41 14.13 7.18
N ALA A 265 -20.63 13.05 6.45
CA ALA A 265 -20.64 12.98 4.99
C ALA A 265 -22.10 12.80 4.58
N GLU A 266 -22.63 13.69 3.74
CA GLU A 266 -24.04 13.73 3.32
C GLU A 266 -24.11 13.60 1.81
N GLY A 267 -24.62 12.47 1.29
CA GLY A 267 -24.71 12.17 -0.14
C GLY A 267 -23.38 12.30 -0.87
N LEU A 268 -22.26 12.04 -0.19
CA LEU A 268 -20.94 12.33 -0.68
C LEU A 268 -20.55 11.35 -1.79
N ALA A 269 -20.21 11.88 -2.99
CA ALA A 269 -19.81 11.09 -4.14
C ALA A 269 -18.61 11.71 -4.87
N LEU A 270 -17.80 10.87 -5.50
CA LEU A 270 -16.72 11.29 -6.38
C LEU A 270 -16.70 10.40 -7.63
N GLU A 271 -17.00 10.98 -8.78
CA GLU A 271 -17.04 10.26 -10.05
C GLU A 271 -15.72 9.52 -10.32
N GLY A 272 -15.82 8.24 -10.67
CA GLY A 272 -14.66 7.37 -10.92
C GLY A 272 -13.94 6.87 -9.67
N ALA A 273 -14.42 7.22 -8.46
CA ALA A 273 -13.81 6.77 -7.21
C ALA A 273 -14.79 6.09 -6.26
N TYR A 274 -15.93 6.73 -5.95
CA TYR A 274 -16.95 6.12 -5.08
C TYR A 274 -18.36 6.70 -5.35
N GLU A 275 -19.37 5.84 -5.18
CA GLU A 275 -20.80 6.15 -5.33
C GLU A 275 -21.32 6.98 -4.14
N PRO A 276 -22.51 7.62 -4.24
CA PRO A 276 -23.09 8.40 -3.16
C PRO A 276 -23.23 7.58 -1.87
N LEU A 277 -22.72 8.12 -0.79
CA LEU A 277 -22.78 7.51 0.53
C LEU A 277 -22.99 8.53 1.64
N ASP A 278 -23.59 8.06 2.75
CA ASP A 278 -23.84 8.83 3.96
C ASP A 278 -23.22 8.15 5.16
N PHE A 279 -22.50 8.89 5.99
CA PHE A 279 -22.08 8.42 7.30
C PHE A 279 -21.80 9.59 8.25
N ALA A 280 -21.77 9.28 9.51
CA ALA A 280 -21.50 10.23 10.57
C ALA A 280 -20.54 9.66 11.60
N VAL A 281 -19.71 10.50 12.19
CA VAL A 281 -18.76 10.13 13.26
C VAL A 281 -19.04 10.99 14.49
N ARG A 282 -19.27 10.35 15.62
CA ARG A 282 -19.69 10.98 16.87
C ARG A 282 -18.51 11.27 17.79
N PRO A 283 -18.71 12.13 18.82
CA PRO A 283 -17.70 12.31 19.86
C PRO A 283 -17.33 10.97 20.52
N GLY A 284 -16.03 10.68 20.62
CA GLY A 284 -15.54 9.44 21.21
C GLY A 284 -15.51 8.23 20.26
N GLU A 285 -16.01 8.39 19.04
CA GLU A 285 -16.09 7.30 18.06
C GLU A 285 -14.86 7.28 17.14
N VAL A 286 -14.34 6.08 16.87
CA VAL A 286 -13.36 5.80 15.81
C VAL A 286 -14.05 4.98 14.73
N VAL A 287 -14.23 5.56 13.55
CA VAL A 287 -14.80 4.87 12.37
C VAL A 287 -13.69 4.44 11.43
N GLY A 288 -13.68 3.18 11.05
CA GLY A 288 -12.78 2.65 10.03
C GLY A 288 -13.42 2.67 8.64
N LEU A 289 -12.73 3.21 7.65
CA LEU A 289 -13.05 3.08 6.24
C LEU A 289 -12.16 1.99 5.65
N ALA A 290 -12.67 0.76 5.66
CA ALA A 290 -11.96 -0.42 5.22
C ALA A 290 -12.12 -0.64 3.70
N GLY A 291 -11.10 -1.17 3.06
CA GLY A 291 -11.17 -1.53 1.64
C GLY A 291 -9.78 -1.65 1.02
N ALA A 292 -9.66 -2.46 -0.02
CA ALA A 292 -8.44 -2.60 -0.79
C ALA A 292 -8.07 -1.30 -1.55
N ALA A 293 -6.86 -1.20 -2.11
CA ALA A 293 -6.32 0.02 -2.69
C ALA A 293 -7.22 0.71 -3.74
N ALA A 294 -7.99 -0.06 -4.52
CA ALA A 294 -8.90 0.45 -5.55
C ALA A 294 -10.36 0.59 -5.07
N SER A 295 -10.62 0.40 -3.78
CA SER A 295 -12.00 0.42 -3.24
C SER A 295 -12.65 1.79 -3.19
N GLY A 296 -11.87 2.88 -3.31
CA GLY A 296 -12.35 4.26 -3.17
C GLY A 296 -12.21 4.83 -1.74
N ASN A 297 -11.83 4.02 -0.75
CA ASN A 297 -11.69 4.45 0.65
C ASN A 297 -10.67 5.59 0.85
N THR A 298 -9.49 5.50 0.19
CA THR A 298 -8.47 6.57 0.22
C THR A 298 -9.01 7.87 -0.38
N ALA A 299 -9.69 7.79 -1.55
CA ALA A 299 -10.30 8.95 -2.18
C ALA A 299 -11.37 9.58 -1.30
N LEU A 300 -12.17 8.77 -0.59
CA LEU A 300 -13.14 9.24 0.40
C LEU A 300 -12.44 9.97 1.55
N GLY A 301 -11.38 9.39 2.13
CA GLY A 301 -10.58 10.05 3.16
C GLY A 301 -9.98 11.38 2.70
N GLU A 302 -9.44 11.45 1.49
CA GLU A 302 -8.91 12.69 0.87
C GLU A 302 -10.02 13.74 0.64
N THR A 303 -11.24 13.29 0.31
CA THR A 303 -12.39 14.19 0.16
C THR A 303 -12.80 14.80 1.50
N LEU A 304 -12.82 14.00 2.58
CA LEU A 304 -13.15 14.51 3.94
C LEU A 304 -12.22 15.65 4.38
N VAL A 305 -10.95 15.60 3.99
CA VAL A 305 -9.94 16.61 4.38
C VAL A 305 -9.79 17.72 3.36
N GLY A 306 -10.62 17.76 2.30
CA GLY A 306 -10.60 18.79 1.28
C GLY A 306 -9.46 18.68 0.27
N MET A 307 -8.79 17.54 0.14
CA MET A 307 -7.77 17.30 -0.89
C MET A 307 -8.39 16.98 -2.25
N ARG A 308 -9.62 16.43 -2.25
CA ARG A 308 -10.42 16.21 -3.45
C ARG A 308 -11.75 16.95 -3.31
N ALA A 309 -12.21 17.52 -4.42
CA ALA A 309 -13.56 18.07 -4.51
C ALA A 309 -14.53 16.94 -4.86
N PRO A 310 -15.57 16.67 -4.06
CA PRO A 310 -16.60 15.72 -4.41
C PRO A 310 -17.39 16.19 -5.63
N THR A 311 -17.95 15.26 -6.40
CA THR A 311 -18.86 15.57 -7.50
C THR A 311 -20.29 15.82 -7.02
N ALA A 312 -20.65 15.30 -5.85
CA ALA A 312 -21.93 15.55 -5.18
C ALA A 312 -21.78 15.41 -3.67
N GLY A 313 -22.77 15.94 -2.93
CA GLY A 313 -22.84 15.89 -1.48
C GLY A 313 -21.94 16.89 -0.76
N ALA A 314 -21.89 16.78 0.56
CA ALA A 314 -21.17 17.73 1.41
C ALA A 314 -20.51 17.04 2.61
N VAL A 315 -19.41 17.63 3.08
CA VAL A 315 -18.75 17.29 4.35
C VAL A 315 -19.11 18.38 5.37
N ARG A 316 -19.55 17.98 6.56
CA ARG A 316 -19.87 18.91 7.64
C ARG A 316 -19.11 18.57 8.91
N VAL A 317 -18.59 19.58 9.59
CA VAL A 317 -17.97 19.46 10.92
C VAL A 317 -18.75 20.34 11.90
N ARG A 318 -19.36 19.72 12.91
CA ARG A 318 -20.23 20.42 13.90
C ARG A 318 -21.31 21.27 13.22
N GLY A 319 -21.91 20.77 12.13
CA GLY A 319 -22.92 21.46 11.33
C GLY A 319 -22.36 22.48 10.31
N ARG A 320 -21.11 22.92 10.41
CA ARG A 320 -20.48 23.80 9.42
C ARG A 320 -20.07 22.99 8.19
N GLU A 321 -20.50 23.41 7.03
CA GLU A 321 -20.08 22.83 5.75
C GLU A 321 -18.64 23.20 5.42
N VAL A 322 -17.86 22.20 5.01
CA VAL A 322 -16.48 22.36 4.53
C VAL A 322 -16.52 22.65 3.03
N ARG A 323 -15.81 23.68 2.61
CA ARG A 323 -15.73 24.03 1.18
C ARG A 323 -15.10 22.89 0.40
N PRO A 324 -15.76 22.40 -0.68
CA PRO A 324 -15.23 21.34 -1.52
C PRO A 324 -13.82 21.63 -2.04
N GLY A 325 -12.91 20.66 -1.94
CA GLY A 325 -11.55 20.78 -2.45
C GLY A 325 -10.66 21.81 -1.72
N SER A 326 -10.99 22.16 -0.47
CA SER A 326 -10.27 23.18 0.29
C SER A 326 -9.68 22.64 1.61
N VAL A 327 -8.42 22.25 1.58
CA VAL A 327 -7.68 21.85 2.79
C VAL A 327 -7.64 22.96 3.85
N PRO A 328 -7.42 24.25 3.51
CA PRO A 328 -7.46 25.31 4.53
C PRO A 328 -8.82 25.39 5.24
N ASP A 329 -9.93 25.28 4.51
CA ASP A 329 -11.28 25.34 5.09
C ASP A 329 -11.57 24.11 5.99
N ALA A 330 -11.10 22.94 5.59
CA ALA A 330 -11.18 21.72 6.41
C ALA A 330 -10.41 21.86 7.73
N LEU A 331 -9.19 22.44 7.69
CA LEU A 331 -8.41 22.73 8.88
C LEU A 331 -9.10 23.76 9.80
N GLU A 332 -9.68 24.82 9.23
CA GLU A 332 -10.44 25.83 9.97
C GLU A 332 -11.74 25.26 10.57
N ALA A 333 -12.39 24.33 9.88
CA ALA A 333 -13.55 23.63 10.39
C ALA A 333 -13.19 22.65 11.53
N GLY A 334 -11.90 22.36 11.73
CA GLY A 334 -11.40 21.52 12.79
C GLY A 334 -11.17 20.06 12.39
N ILE A 335 -10.75 19.81 11.15
CA ILE A 335 -10.27 18.49 10.71
C ILE A 335 -8.75 18.44 10.82
N GLY A 336 -8.22 17.47 11.55
CA GLY A 336 -6.81 17.09 11.54
C GLY A 336 -6.56 15.99 10.52
N TYR A 337 -5.38 16.00 9.90
CA TYR A 337 -5.07 15.07 8.81
C TYR A 337 -3.71 14.37 8.98
N ILE A 338 -3.73 13.05 8.92
CA ILE A 338 -2.53 12.20 8.83
C ILE A 338 -2.55 11.56 7.43
N PRO A 339 -1.63 11.94 6.51
CA PRO A 339 -1.59 11.44 5.15
C PRO A 339 -0.99 10.02 5.05
N GLU A 340 -1.29 9.35 3.96
CA GLU A 340 -0.69 8.06 3.58
C GLU A 340 0.83 8.20 3.32
N ASP A 341 1.22 9.16 2.48
CA ASP A 341 2.64 9.42 2.16
C ASP A 341 3.17 10.58 3.01
N ARG A 342 3.83 10.22 4.13
CA ARG A 342 4.45 11.21 5.02
C ARG A 342 5.53 12.04 4.35
N HIS A 343 6.25 11.52 3.34
CA HIS A 343 7.35 12.21 2.70
C HIS A 343 6.88 13.25 1.69
N ARG A 344 5.79 12.99 0.98
CA ARG A 344 5.23 13.90 -0.04
C ARG A 344 4.23 14.89 0.55
N GLN A 345 3.43 14.48 1.53
CA GLN A 345 2.29 15.22 2.05
C GLN A 345 2.44 15.56 3.54
N GLY A 346 3.20 14.72 4.28
CA GLY A 346 3.30 14.76 5.72
C GLY A 346 4.42 15.67 6.25
N LEU A 347 5.55 15.76 5.60
CA LEU A 347 6.76 16.41 6.13
C LEU A 347 7.44 17.31 5.09
N VAL A 348 8.12 18.32 5.59
CA VAL A 348 9.11 19.05 4.82
C VAL A 348 10.48 18.59 5.32
N ALA A 349 11.14 17.70 4.58
CA ALA A 349 12.28 16.90 5.00
C ALA A 349 13.46 17.72 5.57
N GLU A 350 13.76 18.89 4.94
CA GLU A 350 14.87 19.77 5.30
C GLU A 350 14.55 20.68 6.49
N ARG A 351 13.28 20.75 6.91
CA ARG A 351 12.87 21.58 8.03
C ARG A 351 12.97 20.83 9.36
N SER A 352 13.10 21.60 10.42
CA SER A 352 13.21 21.08 11.79
C SER A 352 11.93 20.40 12.28
N VAL A 353 12.05 19.63 13.35
CA VAL A 353 10.91 19.05 14.09
C VAL A 353 9.94 20.17 14.50
N ALA A 354 10.47 21.30 14.98
CA ALA A 354 9.64 22.43 15.41
C ALA A 354 8.84 23.03 14.26
N GLU A 355 9.47 23.32 13.12
CA GLU A 355 8.80 23.88 11.96
C GLU A 355 7.74 22.92 11.41
N ASN A 356 8.04 21.61 11.30
CA ASN A 356 7.09 20.62 10.83
C ASN A 356 5.88 20.47 11.77
N ALA A 357 6.11 20.38 13.08
CA ALA A 357 5.04 20.20 14.07
C ALA A 357 4.11 21.42 14.16
N THR A 358 4.61 22.61 13.83
CA THR A 358 3.87 23.88 13.97
C THR A 358 3.29 24.43 12.66
N LEU A 359 3.52 23.75 11.53
CA LEU A 359 3.16 24.26 10.19
C LEU A 359 1.68 24.67 10.08
N THR A 360 0.78 23.96 10.75
CA THR A 360 -0.67 24.23 10.72
C THR A 360 -1.14 25.27 11.73
N VAL A 361 -0.29 25.73 12.65
CA VAL A 361 -0.62 26.67 13.75
C VAL A 361 0.26 27.93 13.75
N THR A 362 0.91 28.24 12.66
CA THR A 362 1.81 29.39 12.55
C THR A 362 1.10 30.72 12.86
N ASP A 363 -0.19 30.82 12.53
CA ASP A 363 -1.08 31.95 12.84
C ASP A 363 -1.30 32.16 14.35
N GLN A 364 -1.16 31.11 15.17
CA GLN A 364 -1.33 31.15 16.62
C GLN A 364 -0.02 31.41 17.36
N LEU A 365 1.13 31.23 16.71
CA LEU A 365 2.45 31.31 17.30
C LEU A 365 3.13 32.70 17.13
N GLY A 366 2.38 33.67 16.59
CA GLY A 366 2.90 34.99 16.33
C GLY A 366 1.84 36.07 16.27
N ARG A 367 2.25 37.27 15.86
CA ARG A 367 1.39 38.44 15.60
C ARG A 367 1.87 39.17 14.35
N TRP A 368 0.94 39.84 13.65
CA TRP A 368 1.26 40.67 12.49
C TRP A 368 2.04 39.96 11.39
N GLY A 369 1.71 38.67 11.11
CA GLY A 369 2.39 37.86 10.11
C GLY A 369 3.79 37.36 10.50
N THR A 370 4.25 37.63 11.75
CA THR A 370 5.55 37.18 12.25
C THR A 370 5.35 36.00 13.19
N VAL A 371 6.02 34.86 12.93
CA VAL A 371 6.07 33.70 13.83
C VAL A 371 7.20 33.87 14.83
N LEU A 372 6.95 33.69 16.14
CA LEU A 372 7.93 33.80 17.19
C LEU A 372 8.71 32.48 17.37
N PRO A 373 10.02 32.41 17.08
CA PRO A 373 10.80 31.17 17.19
C PRO A 373 10.78 30.54 18.60
N SER A 374 10.69 31.36 19.66
CA SER A 374 10.56 30.84 21.02
C SER A 374 9.29 30.05 21.26
N ARG A 375 8.15 30.57 20.79
CA ARG A 375 6.85 29.87 20.90
C ARG A 375 6.82 28.58 20.04
N THR A 376 7.41 28.65 18.86
CA THR A 376 7.55 27.45 17.98
C THR A 376 8.34 26.35 18.68
N ARG A 377 9.48 26.70 19.31
CA ARG A 377 10.31 25.75 20.08
C ARG A 377 9.59 25.21 21.32
N GLU A 378 8.90 26.08 22.05
CA GLU A 378 8.15 25.72 23.25
C GLU A 378 7.03 24.73 22.91
N PHE A 379 6.25 25.01 21.84
CA PHE A 379 5.24 24.11 21.33
C PHE A 379 5.86 22.76 20.93
N ALA A 380 6.92 22.77 20.14
CA ALA A 380 7.61 21.56 19.71
C ALA A 380 8.16 20.75 20.90
N ALA A 381 8.74 21.41 21.91
CA ALA A 381 9.21 20.73 23.12
C ALA A 381 8.08 20.05 23.89
N SER A 382 6.88 20.63 23.91
CA SER A 382 5.70 20.01 24.53
C SER A 382 5.27 18.77 23.77
N VAL A 383 5.22 18.83 22.44
CA VAL A 383 4.81 17.73 21.56
C VAL A 383 5.84 16.59 21.56
N ILE A 384 7.13 16.91 21.55
CA ILE A 384 8.23 15.94 21.66
C ILE A 384 8.04 15.08 22.92
N ARG A 385 7.70 15.71 24.06
CA ARG A 385 7.44 14.98 25.32
C ARG A 385 6.15 14.16 25.25
N SER A 386 5.04 14.75 24.77
CA SER A 386 3.72 14.09 24.81
C SER A 386 3.61 12.88 23.88
N LEU A 387 4.34 12.87 22.76
CA LEU A 387 4.37 11.79 21.79
C LEU A 387 5.65 10.92 21.88
N ASP A 388 6.51 11.17 22.87
CA ASP A 388 7.79 10.47 23.02
C ASP A 388 8.58 10.42 21.69
N ILE A 389 8.82 11.60 21.08
CA ILE A 389 9.59 11.71 19.85
C ILE A 389 11.07 11.64 20.18
N ARG A 390 11.76 10.62 19.67
CA ARG A 390 13.21 10.50 19.86
C ARG A 390 13.94 11.40 18.89
N THR A 391 14.45 12.52 19.40
CA THR A 391 15.15 13.55 18.65
C THR A 391 16.26 14.17 19.50
N ARG A 392 17.26 14.81 18.87
CA ARG A 392 18.28 15.63 19.55
C ARG A 392 17.76 16.98 20.03
N GLY A 393 16.53 17.35 19.64
CA GLY A 393 15.87 18.57 20.03
C GLY A 393 14.95 19.12 18.94
N PRO A 394 14.22 20.22 19.24
CA PRO A 394 13.24 20.80 18.33
C PRO A 394 13.85 21.33 17.02
N ASP A 395 15.11 21.71 17.02
CA ASP A 395 15.81 22.26 15.84
C ASP A 395 16.41 21.19 14.91
N GLN A 396 16.31 19.87 15.26
CA GLN A 396 16.81 18.80 14.40
C GLN A 396 15.96 18.69 13.12
N PRO A 397 16.58 18.59 11.90
CA PRO A 397 15.86 18.28 10.67
C PRO A 397 15.15 16.93 10.76
N VAL A 398 13.90 16.84 10.25
CA VAL A 398 13.11 15.61 10.34
C VAL A 398 13.66 14.50 9.46
N SER A 399 14.43 14.81 8.41
CA SER A 399 15.15 13.82 7.58
C SER A 399 16.12 12.95 8.38
N GLY A 400 16.62 13.45 9.51
CA GLY A 400 17.53 12.72 10.42
C GLY A 400 16.82 11.85 11.47
N LEU A 401 15.49 11.74 11.43
CA LEU A 401 14.70 10.90 12.34
C LEU A 401 14.43 9.51 11.72
N SER A 402 14.25 8.51 12.58
CA SER A 402 13.69 7.22 12.14
C SER A 402 12.25 7.36 11.63
N GLY A 403 11.79 6.42 10.77
CA GLY A 403 10.45 6.46 10.18
C GLY A 403 9.32 6.59 11.21
N GLY A 404 9.38 5.84 12.32
CA GLY A 404 8.40 5.96 13.41
C GLY A 404 8.42 7.34 14.09
N ASN A 405 9.59 7.98 14.28
CA ASN A 405 9.65 9.31 14.84
C ASN A 405 9.20 10.38 13.84
N GLN A 406 9.47 10.21 12.56
CA GLN A 406 8.91 11.05 11.49
C GLN A 406 7.38 11.00 11.52
N GLN A 407 6.79 9.82 11.63
CA GLN A 407 5.33 9.65 11.71
C GLN A 407 4.74 10.34 12.95
N LYS A 408 5.42 10.28 14.11
CA LYS A 408 5.01 11.00 15.30
C LYS A 408 5.02 12.53 15.10
N VAL A 409 5.94 13.09 14.29
CA VAL A 409 5.93 14.52 13.93
C VAL A 409 4.73 14.85 13.04
N VAL A 410 4.35 13.98 12.11
CA VAL A 410 3.13 14.15 11.29
C VAL A 410 1.88 14.15 12.17
N VAL A 411 1.77 13.22 13.11
CA VAL A 411 0.68 13.17 14.09
C VAL A 411 0.65 14.47 14.94
N ALA A 412 1.81 14.94 15.39
CA ALA A 412 1.94 16.20 16.11
C ALA A 412 1.32 17.37 15.34
N ARG A 413 1.66 17.48 14.05
CA ARG A 413 1.11 18.51 13.16
C ARG A 413 -0.39 18.37 12.98
N ALA A 414 -0.90 17.15 12.81
CA ALA A 414 -2.33 16.90 12.66
C ALA A 414 -3.14 17.32 13.90
N LEU A 415 -2.56 17.15 15.10
CA LEU A 415 -3.20 17.45 16.38
C LEU A 415 -2.94 18.89 16.87
N ALA A 416 -2.06 19.64 16.22
CA ALA A 416 -1.62 20.96 16.67
C ALA A 416 -2.78 21.96 16.87
N ARG A 417 -3.77 21.97 15.98
CA ARG A 417 -4.98 22.82 16.08
C ARG A 417 -6.05 22.26 17.02
N ARG A 418 -5.81 21.15 17.73
CA ARG A 418 -6.82 20.46 18.55
C ARG A 418 -8.10 20.19 17.74
N PRO A 419 -8.02 19.40 16.64
CA PRO A 419 -9.15 19.21 15.74
C PRO A 419 -10.35 18.56 16.43
N HIS A 420 -11.56 18.79 15.91
CA HIS A 420 -12.77 18.11 16.32
C HIS A 420 -12.87 16.70 15.74
N ALA A 421 -12.30 16.51 14.55
CA ALA A 421 -12.21 15.22 13.88
C ALA A 421 -10.79 14.99 13.36
N LEU A 422 -10.26 13.79 13.56
CA LEU A 422 -8.98 13.35 13.02
C LEU A 422 -9.24 12.36 11.89
N VAL A 423 -8.71 12.63 10.70
CA VAL A 423 -8.73 11.69 9.57
C VAL A 423 -7.31 11.17 9.35
N ALA A 424 -7.13 9.87 9.47
CA ALA A 424 -5.84 9.21 9.34
C ALA A 424 -5.89 8.18 8.19
N ILE A 425 -5.16 8.45 7.11
CA ILE A 425 -5.07 7.57 5.95
C ILE A 425 -3.81 6.74 6.07
N ARG A 426 -3.97 5.42 6.23
CA ARG A 426 -2.89 4.44 6.43
C ARG A 426 -1.85 4.94 7.44
N PRO A 427 -2.26 5.30 8.66
CA PRO A 427 -1.42 6.01 9.63
C PRO A 427 -0.14 5.24 9.99
N THR A 428 -0.13 3.94 9.81
CA THR A 428 0.96 3.04 10.20
C THR A 428 1.82 2.57 9.03
N ALA A 429 1.58 3.10 7.83
CA ALA A 429 2.32 2.70 6.64
C ALA A 429 3.83 2.92 6.79
N GLY A 430 4.61 1.84 6.58
CA GLY A 430 6.08 1.90 6.59
C GLY A 430 6.70 2.20 7.95
N VAL A 431 6.04 1.85 9.07
CA VAL A 431 6.59 1.90 10.43
C VAL A 431 6.71 0.49 11.03
N ASP A 432 7.60 0.33 12.00
CA ASP A 432 7.76 -0.92 12.73
C ASP A 432 6.57 -1.21 13.67
N VAL A 433 6.40 -2.49 14.06
CA VAL A 433 5.26 -2.97 14.87
C VAL A 433 5.05 -2.15 16.15
N LYS A 434 6.13 -1.83 16.87
CA LYS A 434 6.04 -1.06 18.12
C LYS A 434 5.60 0.37 17.89
N SER A 435 6.06 0.98 16.79
CA SER A 435 5.64 2.33 16.40
C SER A 435 4.17 2.34 15.94
N LYS A 436 3.71 1.26 15.30
CA LYS A 436 2.32 1.07 14.89
C LYS A 436 1.37 1.12 16.09
N GLU A 437 1.60 0.29 17.11
CA GLU A 437 0.79 0.26 18.33
C GLU A 437 0.73 1.64 19.00
N ALA A 438 1.87 2.33 19.12
CA ALA A 438 1.93 3.66 19.71
C ALA A 438 1.12 4.70 18.94
N LEU A 439 1.09 4.64 17.59
CA LEU A 439 0.33 5.55 16.74
C LEU A 439 -1.17 5.30 16.85
N LEU A 440 -1.59 4.04 16.83
CA LEU A 440 -3.01 3.66 17.00
C LEU A 440 -3.52 4.05 18.39
N ALA A 441 -2.72 3.88 19.44
CA ALA A 441 -3.03 4.36 20.78
C ALA A 441 -3.22 5.89 20.83
N VAL A 442 -2.50 6.67 20.01
CA VAL A 442 -2.74 8.13 19.92
C VAL A 442 -4.09 8.42 19.27
N VAL A 443 -4.48 7.71 18.19
CA VAL A 443 -5.80 7.88 17.56
C VAL A 443 -6.91 7.56 18.56
N ARG A 444 -6.80 6.45 19.30
CA ARG A 444 -7.78 6.08 20.33
C ARG A 444 -7.89 7.15 21.42
N ARG A 445 -6.74 7.64 21.92
CA ARG A 445 -6.72 8.73 22.92
C ARG A 445 -7.46 9.98 22.43
N VAL A 446 -7.30 10.33 21.15
CA VAL A 446 -8.01 11.47 20.54
C VAL A 446 -9.54 11.27 20.64
N ALA A 447 -10.01 10.06 20.36
CA ALA A 447 -11.43 9.72 20.53
C ALA A 447 -11.84 9.74 22.02
N ASP A 448 -11.06 9.15 22.92
CA ASP A 448 -11.33 9.12 24.36
C ASP A 448 -11.42 10.54 24.98
N GLU A 449 -10.74 11.53 24.36
CA GLU A 449 -10.88 12.95 24.69
C GLU A 449 -12.20 13.58 24.17
N GLY A 450 -13.12 12.79 23.62
CA GLY A 450 -14.42 13.24 23.11
C GLY A 450 -14.38 13.84 21.71
N ARG A 451 -13.35 13.53 20.92
CA ARG A 451 -13.24 13.93 19.50
C ARG A 451 -13.69 12.78 18.59
N ALA A 452 -13.91 13.06 17.31
CA ALA A 452 -14.16 12.05 16.30
C ALA A 452 -12.83 11.58 15.67
N ALA A 453 -12.73 10.31 15.26
CA ALA A 453 -11.61 9.84 14.47
C ALA A 453 -12.09 8.96 13.30
N VAL A 454 -11.40 9.08 12.16
CA VAL A 454 -11.61 8.22 10.98
C VAL A 454 -10.25 7.61 10.63
N ILE A 455 -10.20 6.29 10.52
CA ILE A 455 -9.04 5.55 10.03
C ILE A 455 -9.39 4.98 8.66
N VAL A 456 -8.60 5.30 7.65
CA VAL A 456 -8.70 4.70 6.31
C VAL A 456 -7.57 3.71 6.17
N SER A 457 -7.86 2.43 6.05
CA SER A 457 -6.82 1.39 5.94
C SER A 457 -7.33 0.13 5.25
N ASP A 458 -6.40 -0.61 4.68
CA ASP A 458 -6.54 -2.00 4.23
C ASP A 458 -5.87 -3.00 5.19
N GLU A 459 -5.15 -2.48 6.21
CA GLU A 459 -4.52 -3.31 7.22
C GLU A 459 -5.49 -3.61 8.36
N LEU A 460 -5.75 -4.90 8.61
CA LEU A 460 -6.70 -5.34 9.65
C LEU A 460 -6.32 -4.82 11.03
N ASP A 461 -5.01 -4.79 11.34
CA ASP A 461 -4.54 -4.32 12.63
C ASP A 461 -4.86 -2.83 12.88
N ASP A 462 -4.85 -1.99 11.84
CA ASP A 462 -5.24 -0.58 11.95
C ASP A 462 -6.73 -0.43 12.27
N LEU A 463 -7.53 -1.38 11.76
CA LEU A 463 -8.98 -1.35 11.88
C LEU A 463 -9.48 -1.90 13.23
N ARG A 464 -8.65 -2.64 13.98
CA ARG A 464 -9.03 -3.20 15.29
C ARG A 464 -9.31 -2.15 16.37
N VAL A 465 -8.76 -0.94 16.25
CA VAL A 465 -9.02 0.15 17.19
C VAL A 465 -10.32 0.91 16.89
N CYS A 466 -11.04 0.54 15.81
CA CYS A 466 -12.26 1.19 15.38
C CYS A 466 -13.48 0.62 16.12
N ASP A 467 -14.40 1.50 16.48
CA ASP A 467 -15.67 1.14 17.10
C ASP A 467 -16.68 0.64 16.05
N ARG A 468 -16.51 1.08 14.79
CA ARG A 468 -17.37 0.72 13.66
C ARG A 468 -16.56 0.76 12.37
N LEU A 469 -16.85 -0.16 11.44
CA LEU A 469 -16.21 -0.23 10.13
C LEU A 469 -17.24 -0.03 9.01
N LEU A 470 -16.86 0.77 8.03
CA LEU A 470 -17.54 0.91 6.74
C LEU A 470 -16.64 0.28 5.70
N VAL A 471 -17.10 -0.76 5.00
CA VAL A 471 -16.29 -1.48 4.01
C VAL A 471 -16.68 -1.03 2.61
N LEU A 472 -15.70 -0.51 1.88
CA LEU A 472 -15.85 -0.12 0.49
C LEU A 472 -15.24 -1.18 -0.43
N PHE A 473 -15.97 -1.51 -1.50
CA PHE A 473 -15.52 -2.37 -2.59
C PHE A 473 -15.96 -1.76 -3.92
N HIS A 474 -15.00 -1.51 -4.82
CA HIS A 474 -15.24 -0.84 -6.13
C HIS A 474 -16.10 0.43 -6.03
N GLY A 475 -15.81 1.28 -5.06
CA GLY A 475 -16.51 2.54 -4.87
C GLY A 475 -17.87 2.45 -4.17
N ARG A 476 -18.30 1.25 -3.77
CA ARG A 476 -19.58 1.01 -3.09
C ARG A 476 -19.39 0.65 -1.64
N LEU A 477 -20.26 1.14 -0.78
CA LEU A 477 -20.39 0.66 0.59
C LEU A 477 -21.07 -0.71 0.56
N VAL A 478 -20.33 -1.78 0.87
CA VAL A 478 -20.81 -3.17 0.77
C VAL A 478 -21.13 -3.80 2.10
N ALA A 479 -20.54 -3.31 3.19
CA ALA A 479 -20.83 -3.81 4.53
C ALA A 479 -20.56 -2.74 5.59
N GLU A 480 -21.25 -2.87 6.71
CA GLU A 480 -21.02 -2.11 7.94
C GLU A 480 -20.91 -3.10 9.10
N TYR A 481 -19.85 -2.97 9.88
CA TYR A 481 -19.61 -3.79 11.06
C TYR A 481 -19.49 -2.91 12.30
N ASP A 482 -20.17 -3.31 13.36
CA ASP A 482 -19.84 -2.87 14.71
C ASP A 482 -18.60 -3.66 15.21
N THR A 483 -18.22 -3.55 16.47
CA THR A 483 -17.15 -4.36 17.08
C THR A 483 -17.49 -5.86 17.06
N GLY A 484 -16.46 -6.72 17.09
CA GLY A 484 -16.64 -8.18 17.12
C GLY A 484 -16.61 -8.88 15.76
N TRP A 485 -16.23 -8.16 14.69
CA TRP A 485 -15.96 -8.76 13.38
C TRP A 485 -14.73 -9.66 13.42
N THR A 486 -14.73 -10.67 12.55
CA THR A 486 -13.59 -11.57 12.37
C THR A 486 -12.73 -11.14 11.19
N ASP A 487 -11.43 -11.47 11.21
CA ASP A 487 -10.53 -11.23 10.07
C ASP A 487 -11.10 -11.79 8.77
N ARG A 488 -11.71 -12.97 8.84
CA ARG A 488 -12.33 -13.65 7.70
C ARG A 488 -13.49 -12.85 7.11
N GLU A 489 -14.40 -12.38 7.96
CA GLU A 489 -15.55 -11.58 7.52
C GLU A 489 -15.12 -10.28 6.88
N LEU A 490 -14.18 -9.58 7.52
CA LEU A 490 -13.71 -8.29 7.03
C LEU A 490 -12.95 -8.43 5.70
N VAL A 491 -12.02 -9.40 5.59
CA VAL A 491 -11.30 -9.65 4.33
C VAL A 491 -12.28 -10.10 3.24
N ALA A 492 -13.25 -10.96 3.55
CA ALA A 492 -14.27 -11.38 2.59
C ALA A 492 -15.09 -10.19 2.06
N ALA A 493 -15.47 -9.26 2.94
CA ALA A 493 -16.19 -8.04 2.54
C ALA A 493 -15.30 -7.10 1.69
N MET A 494 -14.03 -6.89 2.09
CA MET A 494 -13.08 -6.07 1.35
C MET A 494 -12.78 -6.62 -0.05
N GLU A 495 -12.93 -7.93 -0.25
CA GLU A 495 -12.74 -8.63 -1.53
C GLU A 495 -14.06 -8.87 -2.27
N GLY A 496 -15.17 -8.33 -1.80
CA GLY A 496 -16.48 -8.46 -2.43
C GLY A 496 -17.03 -9.89 -2.45
N VAL A 497 -16.60 -10.74 -1.52
CA VAL A 497 -17.04 -12.15 -1.37
C VAL A 497 -18.19 -12.28 -0.40
N ALA A 498 -18.38 -11.31 0.51
CA ALA A 498 -19.47 -11.34 1.47
C ALA A 498 -20.79 -10.93 0.78
N GLU A 499 -21.84 -11.74 0.93
CA GLU A 499 -23.23 -11.28 0.76
C GLU A 499 -23.52 -10.36 1.97
N GLY A 500 -23.21 -9.06 1.81
CA GLY A 500 -23.30 -8.09 2.87
C GLY A 500 -24.75 -7.72 3.17
N THR A 501 -25.14 -7.77 4.41
CA THR A 501 -26.32 -7.06 4.95
C THR A 501 -25.98 -5.55 4.98
N VAL A 502 -26.21 -4.85 3.87
CA VAL A 502 -26.38 -3.41 3.90
C VAL A 502 -27.76 -3.16 4.50
N GLY A 503 -27.77 -2.54 5.70
CA GLY A 503 -28.88 -2.06 6.47
C GLY A 503 -30.28 -2.34 5.93
N GLY A 504 -30.91 -3.43 6.37
CA GLY A 504 -32.34 -3.61 6.30
C GLY A 504 -33.00 -2.63 7.25
N GLU A 505 -33.93 -1.88 6.70
CA GLU A 505 -35.01 -1.11 7.33
C GLU A 505 -35.14 -1.29 8.84
N ARG A 506 -34.89 -0.21 9.58
CA ARG A 506 -35.63 0.03 10.83
C ARG A 506 -36.42 1.31 10.64
N ALA A 507 -37.76 1.09 10.50
CA ALA A 507 -38.82 2.08 10.64
C ALA A 507 -38.76 2.82 11.98
#